data_58211a3865632cecb0e7310e77cdb674
#
_entry.id   58211a3865632cecb0e7310e77cdb674
#
_cell.length_a   1.000
_cell.length_b   1.000
_cell.length_c   1.000
_cell.angle_alpha   90.00
_cell.angle_beta   90.00
_cell.angle_gamma   90.00
#
_symmetry.space_group_name_H-M   'P 1'
#
loop_
_entity.id
_entity.type
_entity.pdbx_description
1 polymer ?
#
loop_
_entity_poly.entity_id
_entity_poly.type
_entity_poly.pdbx_seq_one_letter_code
_entity_poly.pdbx_strand_id
1 'polypeptide(L)'
;YYTGNAEYNQLKVIAAMQKNRVSDIHFSGTTGYGYNDLGRETLEQVYADVFHTEDALVRPQIVCGTHALYTALAGNLRPGDELLSPVGKPYDTLEEVIGIRESNGSLREYGISYRQVDLLPDGTFDYDGIRAAINEKTKLVTIQRSKGYASRPTLSAEQIGELIAFVKSIKPEVICMVDNCYGEFVERIEPSDLGADMVVGSLIKNPGGGLAPIGGYIAGTKECVENAATRMTCPGLGMEVGASLGEKRSFYQG
;
A
#
# COMPACT_ATOMS: atom_id res chain seq x y z
N TYR A 1 17.62 -12.84 15.84
CA TYR A 1 16.89 -11.68 15.32
C TYR A 1 15.71 -12.08 14.43
N TYR A 2 15.95 -12.79 13.32
CA TYR A 2 14.88 -13.17 12.39
C TYR A 2 13.81 -14.09 13.01
N THR A 3 14.21 -15.07 13.79
CA THR A 3 13.28 -16.00 14.45
C THR A 3 12.33 -15.28 15.41
N GLY A 4 12.84 -14.32 16.20
CA GLY A 4 12.00 -13.55 17.11
C GLY A 4 11.02 -12.59 16.41
N ASN A 5 11.37 -12.07 15.24
CA ASN A 5 10.46 -11.25 14.43
C ASN A 5 9.38 -12.11 13.75
N ALA A 6 9.74 -13.28 13.24
CA ALA A 6 8.80 -14.21 12.65
C ALA A 6 7.76 -14.67 13.69
N GLU A 7 8.19 -15.07 14.88
CA GLU A 7 7.30 -15.45 15.98
C GLU A 7 6.36 -14.31 16.38
N TYR A 8 6.90 -13.11 16.59
CA TYR A 8 6.10 -11.94 16.93
C TYR A 8 5.02 -11.64 15.88
N ASN A 9 5.40 -11.59 14.61
CA ASN A 9 4.47 -11.30 13.54
C ASN A 9 3.43 -12.41 13.33
N GLN A 10 3.82 -13.67 13.50
CA GLN A 10 2.88 -14.79 13.47
C GLN A 10 1.83 -14.66 14.57
N LEU A 11 2.24 -14.33 15.80
CA LEU A 11 1.32 -14.12 16.91
C LEU A 11 0.42 -12.89 16.68
N LYS A 12 0.93 -11.83 16.10
CA LYS A 12 0.15 -10.64 15.72
C LYS A 12 -0.98 -11.02 14.74
N VAL A 13 -0.67 -11.78 13.69
CA VAL A 13 -1.65 -12.25 12.71
C VAL A 13 -2.70 -13.18 13.37
N ILE A 14 -2.27 -14.14 14.19
CA ILE A 14 -3.18 -15.04 14.91
C ILE A 14 -4.11 -14.24 15.83
N ALA A 15 -3.58 -13.25 16.55
CA ALA A 15 -4.39 -12.40 17.43
C ALA A 15 -5.46 -11.60 16.66
N ALA A 16 -5.11 -11.07 15.48
CA ALA A 16 -6.06 -10.38 14.60
C ALA A 16 -7.16 -11.34 14.09
N MET A 17 -6.79 -12.56 13.70
CA MET A 17 -7.76 -13.58 13.29
C MET A 17 -8.70 -13.96 14.46
N GLN A 18 -8.18 -14.13 15.67
CA GLN A 18 -8.97 -14.43 16.87
C GLN A 18 -9.93 -13.28 17.22
N LYS A 19 -9.43 -12.03 17.18
CA LYS A 19 -10.24 -10.83 17.39
C LYS A 19 -11.43 -10.78 16.45
N ASN A 20 -11.22 -11.09 15.18
CA ASN A 20 -12.24 -11.10 14.13
C ASN A 20 -13.00 -12.44 14.04
N ARG A 21 -12.77 -13.37 14.97
CA ARG A 21 -13.46 -14.67 15.06
C ARG A 21 -13.42 -15.46 13.76
N VAL A 22 -12.27 -15.43 13.07
CA VAL A 22 -12.08 -16.19 11.83
C VAL A 22 -12.38 -17.67 12.05
N SER A 23 -13.17 -18.23 11.17
CA SER A 23 -13.60 -19.61 11.20
C SER A 23 -13.79 -20.15 9.78
N ASP A 24 -14.08 -21.43 9.63
CA ASP A 24 -14.17 -22.09 8.33
C ASP A 24 -15.20 -21.44 7.37
N ILE A 25 -16.25 -20.83 7.88
CA ILE A 25 -17.26 -20.13 7.09
C ILE A 25 -16.68 -18.98 6.27
N HIS A 26 -15.61 -18.33 6.76
CA HIS A 26 -14.96 -17.20 6.09
C HIS A 26 -14.16 -17.62 4.85
N PHE A 27 -13.87 -18.91 4.69
CA PHE A 27 -13.14 -19.44 3.55
C PHE A 27 -14.01 -19.74 2.33
N SER A 28 -15.34 -19.69 2.51
CA SER A 28 -16.30 -19.95 1.43
C SER A 28 -16.23 -18.86 0.36
N GLY A 29 -16.12 -19.26 -0.90
CA GLY A 29 -16.13 -18.36 -2.05
C GLY A 29 -17.52 -17.73 -2.29
N THR A 30 -17.53 -16.58 -2.95
CA THR A 30 -18.73 -15.95 -3.48
C THR A 30 -18.62 -15.77 -4.99
N THR A 31 -19.75 -15.60 -5.65
CA THR A 31 -19.87 -15.35 -7.08
C THR A 31 -20.79 -14.16 -7.34
N GLY A 32 -20.88 -13.70 -8.58
CA GLY A 32 -21.70 -12.58 -8.98
C GLY A 32 -21.17 -11.25 -8.43
N TYR A 33 -22.01 -10.43 -7.87
CA TYR A 33 -21.63 -9.12 -7.33
C TYR A 33 -20.79 -9.22 -6.04
N GLY A 34 -20.94 -10.29 -5.28
CA GLY A 34 -20.24 -10.47 -4.01
C GLY A 34 -20.67 -9.50 -2.91
N TYR A 35 -21.91 -9.04 -2.89
CA TYR A 35 -22.43 -8.25 -1.77
C TYR A 35 -22.44 -9.06 -0.48
N ASN A 36 -22.12 -8.41 0.64
CA ASN A 36 -22.09 -9.02 1.98
C ASN A 36 -21.23 -10.29 2.03
N ASP A 37 -20.08 -10.26 1.35
CA ASP A 37 -19.12 -11.35 1.41
C ASP A 37 -18.40 -11.35 2.76
N LEU A 38 -18.93 -12.12 3.71
CA LEU A 38 -18.44 -12.19 5.08
C LEU A 38 -16.93 -12.47 5.15
N GLY A 39 -16.44 -13.42 4.36
CA GLY A 39 -15.02 -13.77 4.36
C GLY A 39 -14.12 -12.65 3.82
N ARG A 40 -14.56 -11.93 2.79
CA ARG A 40 -13.84 -10.77 2.26
C ARG A 40 -13.79 -9.63 3.28
N GLU A 41 -14.93 -9.26 3.83
CA GLU A 41 -15.01 -8.17 4.80
C GLU A 41 -14.21 -8.47 6.07
N THR A 42 -14.26 -9.72 6.55
CA THR A 42 -13.46 -10.15 7.69
C THR A 42 -11.97 -10.18 7.38
N LEU A 43 -11.56 -10.61 6.18
CA LEU A 43 -10.15 -10.59 5.76
C LEU A 43 -9.60 -9.15 5.73
N GLU A 44 -10.36 -8.22 5.18
CA GLU A 44 -9.99 -6.80 5.13
C GLU A 44 -9.85 -6.23 6.55
N GLN A 45 -10.74 -6.62 7.48
CA GLN A 45 -10.61 -6.22 8.88
C GLN A 45 -9.39 -6.85 9.57
N VAL A 46 -9.05 -8.10 9.27
CA VAL A 46 -7.83 -8.75 9.77
C VAL A 46 -6.59 -7.99 9.29
N TYR A 47 -6.54 -7.60 8.01
CA TYR A 47 -5.44 -6.81 7.47
C TYR A 47 -5.35 -5.43 8.14
N ALA A 48 -6.47 -4.75 8.32
CA ALA A 48 -6.51 -3.48 9.05
C ALA A 48 -5.94 -3.61 10.47
N ASP A 49 -6.33 -4.65 11.19
CA ASP A 49 -5.81 -4.93 12.54
C ASP A 49 -4.32 -5.27 12.55
N VAL A 50 -3.85 -6.06 11.58
CA VAL A 50 -2.43 -6.47 11.48
C VAL A 50 -1.52 -5.29 11.15
N PHE A 51 -1.96 -4.40 10.28
CA PHE A 51 -1.21 -3.18 9.89
C PHE A 51 -1.54 -1.97 10.77
N HIS A 52 -2.40 -2.13 11.80
CA HIS A 52 -2.85 -1.06 12.69
C HIS A 52 -3.40 0.15 11.92
N THR A 53 -4.22 -0.11 10.92
CA THR A 53 -4.87 0.90 10.07
C THR A 53 -6.38 0.96 10.33
N GLU A 54 -7.03 2.01 9.81
CA GLU A 54 -8.48 2.18 9.97
C GLU A 54 -9.26 1.20 9.09
N ASP A 55 -8.73 0.90 7.91
CA ASP A 55 -9.38 0.05 6.92
C ASP A 55 -8.35 -0.64 6.02
N ALA A 56 -8.79 -1.63 5.26
CA ALA A 56 -7.98 -2.29 4.25
C ALA A 56 -8.82 -2.80 3.06
N LEU A 57 -8.19 -2.86 1.90
CA LEU A 57 -8.71 -3.45 0.68
C LEU A 57 -7.81 -4.62 0.31
N VAL A 58 -8.35 -5.85 0.31
CA VAL A 58 -7.58 -7.09 0.06
C VAL A 58 -8.34 -7.92 -0.97
N ARG A 59 -7.86 -7.91 -2.22
CA ARG A 59 -8.67 -8.38 -3.33
C ARG A 59 -7.90 -9.22 -4.36
N PRO A 60 -8.50 -10.33 -4.83
CA PRO A 60 -7.99 -11.06 -5.99
C PRO A 60 -8.13 -10.25 -7.29
N GLN A 61 -9.05 -9.28 -7.37
CA GLN A 61 -9.22 -8.38 -8.51
C GLN A 61 -8.05 -7.39 -8.67
N ILE A 62 -7.25 -7.19 -7.64
CA ILE A 62 -5.98 -6.48 -7.74
C ILE A 62 -4.95 -7.47 -8.29
N VAL A 63 -4.68 -7.39 -9.58
CA VAL A 63 -3.96 -8.45 -10.32
C VAL A 63 -2.47 -8.58 -9.99
N CYS A 64 -1.86 -7.55 -9.39
CA CYS A 64 -0.45 -7.54 -8.97
C CYS A 64 -0.13 -6.33 -8.09
N GLY A 65 1.10 -6.27 -7.56
CA GLY A 65 1.55 -5.14 -6.73
C GLY A 65 1.51 -3.80 -7.47
N THR A 66 1.91 -3.75 -8.74
CA THR A 66 1.83 -2.52 -9.55
C THR A 66 0.39 -2.04 -9.69
N HIS A 67 -0.58 -2.95 -9.86
CA HIS A 67 -2.00 -2.60 -9.90
C HIS A 67 -2.48 -2.08 -8.53
N ALA A 68 -2.03 -2.64 -7.42
CA ALA A 68 -2.33 -2.12 -6.09
C ALA A 68 -1.84 -0.67 -5.93
N LEU A 69 -0.59 -0.42 -6.30
CA LEU A 69 0.02 0.92 -6.26
C LEU A 69 -0.71 1.91 -7.18
N TYR A 70 -0.99 1.51 -8.44
CA TYR A 70 -1.79 2.32 -9.35
C TYR A 70 -3.16 2.68 -8.76
N THR A 71 -3.85 1.69 -8.20
CA THR A 71 -5.19 1.88 -7.62
C THR A 71 -5.15 2.85 -6.43
N ALA A 72 -4.15 2.72 -5.56
CA ALA A 72 -3.96 3.62 -4.43
C ALA A 72 -3.65 5.06 -4.89
N LEU A 73 -2.74 5.21 -5.84
CA LEU A 73 -2.35 6.52 -6.40
C LEU A 73 -3.52 7.18 -7.14
N ALA A 74 -4.09 6.49 -8.12
CA ALA A 74 -5.16 7.01 -8.96
C ALA A 74 -6.48 7.26 -8.18
N GLY A 75 -6.69 6.53 -7.09
CA GLY A 75 -7.82 6.76 -6.19
C GLY A 75 -7.68 8.05 -5.38
N ASN A 76 -6.47 8.40 -4.99
CA ASN A 76 -6.18 9.50 -4.06
C ASN A 76 -5.59 10.75 -4.70
N LEU A 77 -5.41 10.76 -6.02
CA LEU A 77 -4.94 11.91 -6.79
C LEU A 77 -6.03 12.40 -7.74
N ARG A 78 -6.04 13.70 -8.00
CA ARG A 78 -7.00 14.38 -8.90
C ARG A 78 -6.22 15.23 -9.90
N PRO A 79 -6.81 15.59 -11.06
CA PRO A 79 -6.19 16.51 -12.00
C PRO A 79 -5.72 17.80 -11.32
N GLY A 80 -4.46 18.17 -11.53
CA GLY A 80 -3.82 19.33 -10.90
C GLY A 80 -2.99 18.99 -9.65
N ASP A 81 -3.14 17.80 -9.08
CA ASP A 81 -2.31 17.33 -7.96
C ASP A 81 -0.89 16.99 -8.41
N GLU A 82 0.04 17.02 -7.46
CA GLU A 82 1.42 16.57 -7.65
C GLU A 82 1.73 15.37 -6.75
N LEU A 83 2.35 14.36 -7.37
CA LEU A 83 2.95 13.20 -6.72
C LEU A 83 4.44 13.46 -6.50
N LEU A 84 4.93 13.34 -5.27
CA LEU A 84 6.34 13.48 -4.91
C LEU A 84 6.94 12.14 -4.51
N SER A 85 8.09 11.78 -5.09
CA SER A 85 8.95 10.69 -4.59
C SER A 85 10.19 11.29 -3.93
N PRO A 86 10.33 11.15 -2.60
CA PRO A 86 11.48 11.72 -1.87
C PRO A 86 12.66 10.76 -1.72
N VAL A 87 12.60 9.61 -2.37
CA VAL A 87 13.61 8.53 -2.27
C VAL A 87 14.16 8.11 -3.64
N GLY A 88 14.09 9.02 -4.60
CA GLY A 88 14.53 8.78 -5.96
C GLY A 88 13.42 8.17 -6.83
N LYS A 89 13.83 7.67 -7.98
CA LYS A 89 12.93 7.09 -8.98
C LYS A 89 12.27 5.81 -8.43
N PRO A 90 10.94 5.66 -8.56
CA PRO A 90 10.23 4.46 -8.14
C PRO A 90 10.59 3.25 -9.01
N TYR A 91 10.08 2.08 -8.62
CA TYR A 91 10.25 0.83 -9.35
C TYR A 91 9.82 0.98 -10.82
N ASP A 92 10.50 0.29 -11.73
CA ASP A 92 10.38 0.48 -13.18
C ASP A 92 8.95 0.36 -13.74
N THR A 93 8.13 -0.54 -13.20
CA THR A 93 6.72 -0.67 -13.63
C THR A 93 5.86 0.53 -13.25
N LEU A 94 6.26 1.33 -12.25
CA LEU A 94 5.58 2.57 -11.91
C LEU A 94 5.97 3.75 -12.80
N GLU A 95 7.06 3.67 -13.53
CA GLU A 95 7.46 4.74 -14.44
C GLU A 95 6.39 5.03 -15.49
N GLU A 96 5.77 3.99 -16.04
CA GLU A 96 4.68 4.12 -17.01
C GLU A 96 3.35 4.48 -16.32
N VAL A 97 3.07 3.90 -15.15
CA VAL A 97 1.89 4.27 -14.35
C VAL A 97 1.86 5.77 -14.07
N ILE A 98 2.97 6.33 -13.64
CA ILE A 98 3.09 7.75 -13.31
C ILE A 98 3.16 8.62 -14.58
N GLY A 99 3.82 8.13 -15.62
CA GLY A 99 4.11 8.87 -16.85
C GLY A 99 5.50 9.50 -16.85
N ILE A 100 6.44 8.99 -16.02
CA ILE A 100 7.87 9.29 -16.11
C ILE A 100 8.38 8.80 -17.47
N ARG A 101 8.00 7.58 -17.82
CA ARG A 101 8.09 7.03 -19.17
C ARG A 101 6.71 7.14 -19.82
N GLU A 102 6.65 7.62 -21.04
CA GLU A 102 5.40 7.86 -21.75
C GLU A 102 4.60 6.56 -21.92
N SER A 103 3.33 6.59 -21.52
CA SER A 103 2.40 5.47 -21.64
C SER A 103 0.97 5.96 -21.64
N ASN A 104 0.14 5.33 -22.46
CA ASN A 104 -1.29 5.61 -22.52
C ASN A 104 -1.97 5.28 -21.19
N GLY A 105 -2.81 6.19 -20.70
CA GLY A 105 -3.55 6.01 -19.45
C GLY A 105 -2.71 6.26 -18.19
N SER A 106 -1.50 6.82 -18.33
CA SER A 106 -0.67 7.23 -17.21
C SER A 106 -1.32 8.33 -16.37
N LEU A 107 -0.92 8.47 -15.11
CA LEU A 107 -1.40 9.55 -14.23
C LEU A 107 -1.15 10.92 -14.84
N ARG A 108 -0.03 11.08 -15.57
CA ARG A 108 0.30 12.31 -16.28
C ARG A 108 -0.76 12.71 -17.32
N GLU A 109 -1.30 11.75 -18.07
CA GLU A 109 -2.37 12.03 -19.05
C GLU A 109 -3.67 12.49 -18.37
N TYR A 110 -3.87 12.11 -17.11
CA TYR A 110 -4.98 12.58 -16.27
C TYR A 110 -4.68 13.87 -15.51
N GLY A 111 -3.61 14.57 -15.87
CA GLY A 111 -3.28 15.88 -15.32
C GLY A 111 -2.62 15.85 -13.94
N ILE A 112 -2.01 14.74 -13.55
CA ILE A 112 -1.23 14.61 -12.32
C ILE A 112 0.24 14.84 -12.66
N SER A 113 0.89 15.76 -11.94
CA SER A 113 2.31 16.03 -12.11
C SER A 113 3.14 15.13 -11.18
N TYR A 114 4.40 14.91 -11.57
CA TYR A 114 5.36 14.14 -10.81
C TYR A 114 6.60 14.95 -10.50
N ARG A 115 7.11 14.79 -9.30
CA ARG A 115 8.38 15.36 -8.84
C ARG A 115 9.18 14.31 -8.08
N GLN A 116 10.49 14.40 -8.17
CA GLN A 116 11.42 13.46 -7.52
C GLN A 116 12.53 14.23 -6.81
N VAL A 117 12.92 13.73 -5.65
CA VAL A 117 14.15 14.11 -4.95
C VAL A 117 14.95 12.84 -4.76
N ASP A 118 16.17 12.84 -5.28
CA ASP A 118 17.08 11.70 -5.16
C ASP A 118 17.70 11.64 -3.76
N LEU A 119 18.12 10.45 -3.35
CA LEU A 119 18.93 10.31 -2.15
C LEU A 119 20.29 10.99 -2.36
N LEU A 120 20.90 11.43 -1.26
CA LEU A 120 22.27 11.93 -1.27
C LEU A 120 23.26 10.79 -1.64
N PRO A 121 24.49 11.13 -2.08
CA PRO A 121 25.46 10.12 -2.51
C PRO A 121 25.78 9.04 -1.46
N ASP A 122 25.60 9.36 -0.19
CA ASP A 122 25.78 8.42 0.93
C ASP A 122 24.54 7.55 1.21
N GLY A 123 23.46 7.74 0.45
CA GLY A 123 22.19 7.01 0.58
C GLY A 123 21.25 7.58 1.63
N THR A 124 21.55 8.71 2.24
CA THR A 124 20.65 9.42 3.17
C THR A 124 19.63 10.29 2.45
N PHE A 125 18.59 10.74 3.18
CA PHE A 125 17.56 11.60 2.62
C PHE A 125 18.08 13.04 2.42
N ASP A 126 17.78 13.63 1.27
CA ASP A 126 18.01 15.06 1.02
C ASP A 126 16.85 15.89 1.60
N TYR A 127 16.89 16.16 2.90
CA TYR A 127 15.85 16.90 3.59
C TYR A 127 15.68 18.33 3.06
N ASP A 128 16.73 18.99 2.61
CA ASP A 128 16.65 20.33 2.04
C ASP A 128 15.98 20.29 0.65
N GLY A 129 16.35 19.32 -0.18
CA GLY A 129 15.71 19.06 -1.46
C GLY A 129 14.23 18.71 -1.31
N ILE A 130 13.87 17.87 -0.34
CA ILE A 130 12.47 17.49 -0.06
C ILE A 130 11.68 18.72 0.38
N ARG A 131 12.22 19.55 1.28
CA ARG A 131 11.59 20.80 1.73
C ARG A 131 11.32 21.74 0.57
N ALA A 132 12.30 21.89 -0.33
CA ALA A 132 12.18 22.74 -1.51
C ALA A 132 11.18 22.20 -2.55
N ALA A 133 11.01 20.88 -2.60
CA ALA A 133 10.12 20.22 -3.56
C ALA A 133 8.65 20.28 -3.16
N ILE A 134 8.34 20.21 -1.84
CA ILE A 134 6.96 20.27 -1.34
C ILE A 134 6.36 21.65 -1.62
N ASN A 135 5.17 21.66 -2.24
CA ASN A 135 4.45 22.86 -2.60
C ASN A 135 2.93 22.68 -2.46
N GLU A 136 2.15 23.69 -2.82
CA GLU A 136 0.68 23.68 -2.66
C GLU A 136 0.02 22.51 -3.42
N LYS A 137 0.56 22.09 -4.56
CA LYS A 137 0.03 20.99 -5.38
C LYS A 137 0.43 19.61 -4.87
N THR A 138 1.45 19.50 -4.02
CA THR A 138 1.90 18.21 -3.48
C THR A 138 0.79 17.59 -2.65
N LYS A 139 0.09 16.62 -3.21
CA LYS A 139 -1.03 15.92 -2.58
C LYS A 139 -0.62 14.61 -1.94
N LEU A 140 0.30 13.88 -2.58
CA LEU A 140 0.71 12.55 -2.15
C LEU A 140 2.23 12.39 -2.28
N VAL A 141 2.83 11.81 -1.25
CA VAL A 141 4.23 11.39 -1.21
C VAL A 141 4.28 9.88 -1.27
N THR A 142 4.99 9.33 -2.26
CA THR A 142 5.19 7.88 -2.41
C THR A 142 6.59 7.48 -1.99
N ILE A 143 6.69 6.53 -1.07
CA ILE A 143 7.96 6.04 -0.52
C ILE A 143 8.08 4.56 -0.86
N GLN A 144 9.05 4.20 -1.69
CA GLN A 144 9.37 2.81 -1.96
C GLN A 144 10.34 2.28 -0.90
N ARG A 145 9.92 1.29 -0.11
CA ARG A 145 10.71 0.69 0.97
C ARG A 145 11.87 -0.15 0.44
N SER A 146 11.60 -1.06 -0.48
CA SER A 146 12.62 -1.92 -1.07
C SER A 146 13.55 -1.15 -2.00
N LYS A 147 14.78 -1.62 -2.14
CA LYS A 147 15.71 -1.05 -3.13
C LYS A 147 15.32 -1.38 -4.58
N GLY A 148 14.47 -2.38 -4.80
CA GLY A 148 14.19 -2.88 -6.14
C GLY A 148 15.48 -3.34 -6.82
N TYR A 149 15.71 -2.88 -8.05
CA TYR A 149 16.95 -3.12 -8.81
C TYR A 149 18.00 -2.02 -8.62
N ALA A 150 17.68 -0.97 -7.86
CA ALA A 150 18.60 0.14 -7.62
C ALA A 150 19.73 -0.24 -6.64
N SER A 151 20.84 0.48 -6.71
CA SER A 151 21.99 0.30 -5.81
C SER A 151 21.85 1.02 -4.47
N ARG A 152 20.66 1.59 -4.17
CA ARG A 152 20.36 2.26 -2.91
C ARG A 152 20.07 1.27 -1.77
N PRO A 153 20.18 1.66 -0.49
CA PRO A 153 19.77 0.82 0.62
C PRO A 153 18.26 0.57 0.64
N THR A 154 17.84 -0.56 1.21
CA THR A 154 16.46 -0.78 1.64
C THR A 154 16.20 0.03 2.90
N LEU A 155 15.01 0.64 2.99
CA LEU A 155 14.64 1.49 4.11
C LEU A 155 14.01 0.66 5.24
N SER A 156 14.42 0.92 6.49
CA SER A 156 13.73 0.39 7.66
C SER A 156 12.41 1.11 7.90
N ALA A 157 11.52 0.50 8.68
CA ALA A 157 10.28 1.17 9.08
C ALA A 157 10.56 2.48 9.84
N GLU A 158 11.58 2.49 10.71
CA GLU A 158 11.99 3.68 11.46
C GLU A 158 12.45 4.81 10.54
N GLN A 159 13.32 4.53 9.55
CA GLN A 159 13.75 5.53 8.57
C GLN A 159 12.56 6.11 7.79
N ILE A 160 11.63 5.26 7.39
CA ILE A 160 10.38 5.71 6.73
C ILE A 160 9.56 6.60 7.66
N GLY A 161 9.44 6.23 8.94
CA GLY A 161 8.74 7.03 9.95
C GLY A 161 9.36 8.41 10.15
N GLU A 162 10.69 8.50 10.24
CA GLU A 162 11.42 9.78 10.31
C GLU A 162 11.14 10.66 9.07
N LEU A 163 11.19 10.07 7.89
CA LEU A 163 10.90 10.76 6.64
C LEU A 163 9.45 11.27 6.59
N ILE A 164 8.49 10.45 6.99
CA ILE A 164 7.06 10.85 7.06
C ILE A 164 6.86 11.98 8.07
N ALA A 165 7.45 11.89 9.26
CA ALA A 165 7.37 12.93 10.26
C ALA A 165 7.93 14.26 9.73
N PHE A 166 9.06 14.21 9.02
CA PHE A 166 9.64 15.40 8.38
C PHE A 166 8.69 15.99 7.32
N VAL A 167 8.17 15.18 6.40
CA VAL A 167 7.25 15.61 5.35
C VAL A 167 6.00 16.26 5.96
N LYS A 168 5.38 15.59 6.94
CA LYS A 168 4.19 16.09 7.63
C LYS A 168 4.45 17.34 8.50
N SER A 169 5.69 17.55 8.92
CA SER A 169 6.06 18.82 9.60
C SER A 169 6.00 20.03 8.65
N ILE A 170 6.13 19.80 7.35
CA ILE A 170 6.06 20.86 6.32
C ILE A 170 4.63 21.01 5.81
N LYS A 171 3.97 19.89 5.53
CA LYS A 171 2.61 19.84 4.98
C LYS A 171 1.81 18.72 5.66
N PRO A 172 1.12 18.99 6.78
CA PRO A 172 0.45 17.97 7.60
C PRO A 172 -0.62 17.16 6.87
N GLU A 173 -1.29 17.76 5.90
CA GLU A 173 -2.39 17.12 5.15
C GLU A 173 -1.93 16.26 3.97
N VAL A 174 -0.63 16.21 3.67
CA VAL A 174 -0.11 15.37 2.59
C VAL A 174 -0.31 13.89 2.91
N ILE A 175 -0.76 13.13 1.93
CA ILE A 175 -0.90 11.68 2.06
C ILE A 175 0.48 11.03 1.88
N CYS A 176 0.92 10.25 2.86
CA CYS A 176 2.14 9.45 2.76
C CYS A 176 1.78 7.99 2.47
N MET A 177 2.10 7.52 1.28
CA MET A 177 1.91 6.14 0.84
C MET A 177 3.25 5.42 0.79
N VAL A 178 3.31 4.21 1.34
CA VAL A 178 4.50 3.35 1.29
C VAL A 178 4.23 2.14 0.39
N ASP A 179 5.04 1.98 -0.65
CA ASP A 179 5.20 0.69 -1.33
C ASP A 179 5.97 -0.23 -0.39
N ASN A 180 5.22 -1.10 0.30
CA ASN A 180 5.74 -1.96 1.36
C ASN A 180 6.23 -3.33 0.85
N CYS A 181 6.20 -3.55 -0.46
CA CYS A 181 6.63 -4.81 -1.08
C CYS A 181 7.99 -5.27 -0.57
N TYR A 182 8.06 -6.54 -0.14
CA TYR A 182 9.21 -7.20 0.50
C TYR A 182 9.57 -6.69 1.91
N GLY A 183 8.84 -5.71 2.44
CA GLY A 183 9.08 -5.18 3.79
C GLY A 183 8.13 -5.76 4.84
N GLU A 184 6.99 -6.28 4.42
CA GLU A 184 5.96 -6.79 5.32
C GLU A 184 6.51 -7.92 6.20
N PHE A 185 6.28 -7.81 7.50
CA PHE A 185 6.66 -8.80 8.52
C PHE A 185 8.18 -9.02 8.71
N VAL A 186 9.03 -8.22 8.05
CA VAL A 186 10.49 -8.29 8.25
C VAL A 186 10.89 -7.68 9.60
N GLU A 187 10.21 -6.62 10.00
CA GLU A 187 10.36 -5.96 11.29
C GLU A 187 9.11 -6.19 12.15
N ARG A 188 9.14 -5.83 13.43
CA ARG A 188 7.98 -5.93 14.34
C ARG A 188 6.97 -4.83 14.13
N ILE A 189 7.44 -3.68 13.66
CA ILE A 189 6.65 -2.50 13.34
C ILE A 189 6.56 -2.35 11.82
N GLU A 190 5.46 -1.75 11.37
CA GLU A 190 5.22 -1.44 9.98
C GLU A 190 5.22 0.08 9.77
N PRO A 191 5.42 0.58 8.55
CA PRO A 191 5.35 2.02 8.27
C PRO A 191 4.03 2.68 8.69
N SER A 192 2.93 1.93 8.73
CA SER A 192 1.64 2.39 9.24
C SER A 192 1.66 2.71 10.73
N ASP A 193 2.46 2.01 11.53
CA ASP A 193 2.67 2.33 12.95
C ASP A 193 3.37 3.68 13.16
N LEU A 194 4.05 4.18 12.12
CA LEU A 194 4.90 5.37 12.16
C LEU A 194 4.37 6.51 11.28
N GLY A 195 3.09 6.49 10.96
CA GLY A 195 2.38 7.63 10.36
C GLY A 195 2.16 7.54 8.86
N ALA A 196 2.44 6.42 8.20
CA ALA A 196 2.01 6.21 6.82
C ALA A 196 0.48 6.19 6.74
N ASP A 197 -0.09 6.97 5.82
CA ASP A 197 -1.53 7.00 5.57
C ASP A 197 -2.00 5.78 4.78
N MET A 198 -1.11 5.18 3.99
CA MET A 198 -1.31 3.91 3.29
C MET A 198 -0.03 3.08 3.25
N VAL A 199 -0.19 1.78 3.43
CA VAL A 199 0.79 0.75 3.06
C VAL A 199 0.18 -0.13 1.97
N VAL A 200 0.93 -0.39 0.93
CA VAL A 200 0.44 -1.03 -0.30
C VAL A 200 1.39 -2.14 -0.73
N GLY A 201 0.86 -3.26 -1.14
CA GLY A 201 1.70 -4.37 -1.59
C GLY A 201 0.97 -5.47 -2.34
N SER A 202 1.70 -6.55 -2.57
CA SER A 202 1.28 -7.69 -3.37
C SER A 202 1.11 -8.94 -2.50
N LEU A 203 0.02 -9.68 -2.73
CA LEU A 203 -0.21 -10.94 -2.03
C LEU A 203 0.65 -12.10 -2.54
N ILE A 204 1.24 -11.99 -3.73
CA ILE A 204 2.20 -13.00 -4.22
C ILE A 204 3.60 -12.85 -3.60
N LYS A 205 3.77 -11.90 -2.69
CA LYS A 205 5.00 -11.62 -1.92
C LYS A 205 4.80 -12.01 -0.45
N ASN A 206 5.41 -11.24 0.47
CA ASN A 206 5.43 -11.60 1.89
C ASN A 206 4.04 -11.89 2.50
N PRO A 207 3.00 -11.05 2.31
CA PRO A 207 1.72 -11.29 2.98
C PRO A 207 1.01 -12.57 2.55
N GLY A 208 1.24 -13.00 1.32
CA GLY A 208 0.63 -14.23 0.82
C GLY A 208 1.41 -15.50 1.12
N GLY A 209 2.57 -15.42 1.79
CA GLY A 209 3.33 -16.56 2.31
C GLY A 209 3.68 -17.65 1.29
N GLY A 210 3.65 -17.33 0.01
CA GLY A 210 3.80 -18.31 -1.08
C GLY A 210 2.54 -19.12 -1.38
N LEU A 211 1.42 -18.85 -0.70
CA LEU A 211 0.13 -19.55 -0.90
C LEU A 211 -0.84 -18.77 -1.77
N ALA A 212 -0.85 -17.45 -1.68
CA ALA A 212 -1.72 -16.61 -2.49
C ALA A 212 -1.27 -16.59 -3.96
N PRO A 213 -2.12 -17.04 -4.90
CA PRO A 213 -1.73 -17.15 -6.32
C PRO A 213 -1.83 -15.80 -7.06
N ILE A 214 -2.53 -14.84 -6.49
CA ILE A 214 -2.85 -13.54 -7.07
C ILE A 214 -3.21 -12.56 -5.95
N GLY A 215 -3.37 -11.31 -6.28
CA GLY A 215 -3.98 -10.32 -5.40
C GLY A 215 -3.00 -9.25 -4.92
N GLY A 216 -3.60 -8.25 -4.31
CA GLY A 216 -2.90 -7.14 -3.68
C GLY A 216 -3.68 -6.60 -2.50
N TYR A 217 -3.03 -5.76 -1.72
CA TYR A 217 -3.65 -5.08 -0.58
C TYR A 217 -3.31 -3.59 -0.55
N ILE A 218 -4.23 -2.83 0.01
CA ILE A 218 -4.07 -1.42 0.37
C ILE A 218 -4.63 -1.29 1.78
N ALA A 219 -3.81 -0.98 2.76
CA ALA A 219 -4.23 -0.75 4.14
C ALA A 219 -3.87 0.67 4.55
N GLY A 220 -4.78 1.39 5.22
CA GLY A 220 -4.53 2.79 5.53
C GLY A 220 -5.69 3.48 6.23
N THR A 221 -5.74 4.80 6.09
CA THR A 221 -6.88 5.59 6.56
C THR A 221 -8.13 5.18 5.79
N LYS A 222 -9.28 5.28 6.46
CA LYS A 222 -10.56 4.91 5.85
C LYS A 222 -10.80 5.66 4.54
N GLU A 223 -10.55 6.97 4.52
CA GLU A 223 -10.70 7.81 3.32
C GLU A 223 -9.83 7.31 2.17
N CYS A 224 -8.55 7.04 2.43
CA CYS A 224 -7.62 6.58 1.39
C CYS A 224 -8.03 5.22 0.81
N VAL A 225 -8.49 4.31 1.66
CA VAL A 225 -8.91 2.97 1.25
C VAL A 225 -10.22 3.03 0.46
N GLU A 226 -11.20 3.81 0.89
CA GLU A 226 -12.47 4.03 0.16
C GLU A 226 -12.23 4.66 -1.22
N ASN A 227 -11.34 5.64 -1.32
CA ASN A 227 -10.94 6.23 -2.59
C ASN A 227 -10.30 5.22 -3.53
N ALA A 228 -9.42 4.37 -3.00
CA ALA A 228 -8.79 3.29 -3.77
C ALA A 228 -9.83 2.26 -4.25
N ALA A 229 -10.76 1.85 -3.38
CA ALA A 229 -11.82 0.92 -3.73
C ALA A 229 -12.75 1.48 -4.82
N THR A 230 -13.10 2.75 -4.73
CA THR A 230 -13.88 3.46 -5.77
C THR A 230 -13.14 3.49 -7.10
N ARG A 231 -11.81 3.60 -7.08
CA ARG A 231 -10.99 3.54 -8.30
C ARG A 231 -10.88 2.13 -8.86
N MET A 232 -10.78 1.12 -7.98
CA MET A 232 -10.68 -0.29 -8.38
C MET A 232 -11.98 -0.80 -9.02
N THR A 233 -13.12 -0.42 -8.47
CA THR A 233 -14.45 -0.77 -8.97
C THR A 233 -15.01 0.39 -9.81
N CYS A 234 -15.89 1.19 -9.25
CA CYS A 234 -16.34 2.44 -9.83
C CYS A 234 -17.04 3.31 -8.77
N PRO A 235 -17.26 4.61 -9.04
CA PRO A 235 -18.09 5.45 -8.19
C PRO A 235 -19.46 4.85 -7.94
N GLY A 236 -19.88 4.83 -6.68
CA GLY A 236 -21.17 4.28 -6.25
C GLY A 236 -21.12 2.80 -5.82
N LEU A 237 -20.12 2.03 -6.23
CA LEU A 237 -19.92 0.63 -5.79
C LEU A 237 -18.85 0.50 -4.69
N GLY A 238 -17.70 1.15 -4.87
CA GLY A 238 -16.65 1.17 -3.86
C GLY A 238 -16.25 -0.22 -3.37
N MET A 239 -16.27 -0.42 -2.06
CA MET A 239 -15.89 -1.67 -1.39
C MET A 239 -16.98 -2.75 -1.37
N GLU A 240 -18.23 -2.43 -1.71
CA GLU A 240 -19.38 -3.32 -1.49
C GLU A 240 -19.42 -4.52 -2.44
N VAL A 241 -18.73 -4.44 -3.58
CA VAL A 241 -18.72 -5.46 -4.63
C VAL A 241 -17.35 -6.11 -4.79
N GLY A 242 -17.35 -7.26 -5.44
CA GLY A 242 -16.14 -8.03 -5.74
C GLY A 242 -16.23 -9.43 -5.15
N ALA A 243 -16.71 -10.36 -5.96
CA ALA A 243 -16.76 -11.77 -5.59
C ALA A 243 -15.34 -12.31 -5.36
N SER A 244 -15.16 -13.07 -4.29
CA SER A 244 -13.86 -13.60 -3.89
C SER A 244 -13.53 -14.97 -4.49
N LEU A 245 -14.50 -15.56 -5.22
CA LEU A 245 -14.35 -16.88 -5.84
C LEU A 245 -13.88 -17.93 -4.82
N GLY A 246 -12.75 -18.57 -5.02
CA GLY A 246 -12.20 -19.60 -4.13
C GLY A 246 -10.92 -19.25 -3.40
N GLU A 247 -10.42 -18.01 -3.52
CA GLU A 247 -9.05 -17.66 -3.12
C GLU A 247 -8.89 -17.26 -1.63
N LYS A 248 -9.97 -17.08 -0.90
CA LYS A 248 -9.91 -16.57 0.48
C LYS A 248 -9.05 -17.41 1.42
N ARG A 249 -9.11 -18.74 1.32
CA ARG A 249 -8.31 -19.62 2.18
C ARG A 249 -6.82 -19.33 2.04
N SER A 250 -6.32 -19.20 0.80
CA SER A 250 -4.92 -18.90 0.55
C SER A 250 -4.50 -17.52 1.08
N PHE A 251 -5.41 -16.54 1.05
CA PHE A 251 -5.15 -15.20 1.58
C PHE A 251 -5.09 -15.16 3.11
N TYR A 252 -5.92 -15.97 3.80
CA TYR A 252 -5.89 -16.07 5.25
C TYR A 252 -4.70 -16.88 5.79
N GLN A 253 -4.21 -17.85 5.02
CA GLN A 253 -3.16 -18.78 5.45
C GLN A 253 -1.75 -18.34 5.01
N GLY A 254 -1.66 -17.38 4.13
CA GLY A 254 -0.40 -16.82 3.58
C GLY A 254 0.29 -15.83 4.48
#